data_f5a75435340989ea8260fcbd3e5133ed
#
_entry.id   f5a75435340989ea8260fcbd3e5133ed
#
_cell.length_a   1.000
_cell.length_b   1.000
_cell.length_c   1.000
_cell.angle_alpha   90.00
_cell.angle_beta   90.00
_cell.angle_gamma   90.00
#
_symmetry.space_group_name_H-M   'P 1'
#
loop_
_entity.id
_entity.type
_entity.pdbx_description
1 polymer ?
#
loop_
_entity_poly.entity_id
_entity_poly.type
_entity_poly.pdbx_seq_one_letter_code
_entity_poly.pdbx_strand_id
1 'polypeptide(L)'
;VVVAAALVAVLGFTAITTSWRAVRAARLAASGVRAQFAADEGLALQLNAWPAESLTALPLGTTYTSRLTTQIGDPIAVRLTRTHPLIAWVSAEVALKSSGSVAVVQRQVTRVVSLDPPPLPIIGALTAIGAVHATDLTAMTGHDHADAGDACGPLRDTRTVPAIAAAMVSAPAHAERGEPPFLRLSDTTRVRAAFETAWPAIVARSAVRGAEGNAGGLAQMPGWHALVLSGPQVAVQSSARWRGLLAVSGDLVVGGSLDVEGVLVVRGRLDTRKASLRVRGAVVIASHGNPDVALGDHTRIQFDRCAVLMAMATVALPRSSPFFLWVHPAL
;
A
#
# COMPACT_ATOMS: atom_id res chain seq x y z
N VAL A 1 -11.89 0.85 79.65
CA VAL A 1 -12.66 -0.06 78.76
C VAL A 1 -13.10 0.69 77.51
N VAL A 2 -13.73 1.87 77.56
CA VAL A 2 -14.27 2.62 76.43
C VAL A 2 -13.18 3.03 75.46
N VAL A 3 -12.03 3.49 75.89
CA VAL A 3 -10.89 3.90 75.05
C VAL A 3 -10.31 2.70 74.29
N ALA A 4 -10.18 1.54 74.90
CA ALA A 4 -9.68 0.33 74.27
C ALA A 4 -10.65 -0.17 73.23
N ALA A 5 -11.96 -0.14 73.40
CA ALA A 5 -12.98 -0.51 72.45
C ALA A 5 -12.99 0.44 71.25
N ALA A 6 -12.83 1.76 71.46
CA ALA A 6 -12.73 2.74 70.38
C ALA A 6 -11.47 2.54 69.53
N LEU A 7 -10.34 2.22 70.17
CA LEU A 7 -9.09 1.92 69.42
C LEU A 7 -9.21 0.67 68.57
N VAL A 8 -9.80 -0.40 69.05
CA VAL A 8 -10.05 -1.64 68.31
C VAL A 8 -11.01 -1.38 67.13
N ALA A 9 -12.05 -0.58 67.36
CA ALA A 9 -13.00 -0.22 66.28
C ALA A 9 -12.34 0.60 65.14
N VAL A 10 -11.49 1.58 65.52
CA VAL A 10 -10.74 2.39 64.58
C VAL A 10 -9.73 1.53 63.78
N LEU A 11 -8.99 0.67 64.50
CA LEU A 11 -8.05 -0.26 63.80
C LEU A 11 -8.76 -1.27 62.93
N GLY A 12 -9.89 -1.80 63.36
CA GLY A 12 -10.72 -2.70 62.55
C GLY A 12 -11.27 -2.01 61.31
N PHE A 13 -11.78 -0.79 61.42
CA PHE A 13 -12.29 -0.02 60.29
C PHE A 13 -11.19 0.36 59.30
N THR A 14 -10.01 0.78 59.80
CA THR A 14 -8.85 1.08 58.91
C THR A 14 -8.36 -0.18 58.19
N ALA A 15 -8.29 -1.33 58.83
CA ALA A 15 -7.92 -2.60 58.24
C ALA A 15 -8.92 -3.03 57.14
N ILE A 16 -10.22 -2.92 57.39
CA ILE A 16 -11.26 -3.23 56.41
C ILE A 16 -11.18 -2.29 55.18
N THR A 17 -11.05 -0.99 55.41
CA THR A 17 -11.00 0.01 54.34
C THR A 17 -9.75 -0.14 53.49
N THR A 18 -8.59 -0.42 54.09
CA THR A 18 -7.33 -0.67 53.35
C THR A 18 -7.39 -1.95 52.54
N SER A 19 -7.94 -3.04 53.13
CA SER A 19 -8.14 -4.31 52.40
C SER A 19 -9.10 -4.14 51.23
N TRP A 20 -10.18 -3.40 51.41
CA TRP A 20 -11.15 -3.11 50.34
C TRP A 20 -10.52 -2.31 49.17
N ARG A 21 -9.72 -1.29 49.51
CA ARG A 21 -8.97 -0.51 48.53
C ARG A 21 -7.95 -1.38 47.77
N ALA A 22 -7.24 -2.25 48.49
CA ALA A 22 -6.28 -3.17 47.86
C ALA A 22 -6.96 -4.14 46.90
N VAL A 23 -8.09 -4.75 47.29
CA VAL A 23 -8.86 -5.64 46.40
C VAL A 23 -9.39 -4.88 45.17
N ARG A 24 -9.89 -3.65 45.36
CA ARG A 24 -10.35 -2.83 44.21
C ARG A 24 -9.22 -2.46 43.28
N ALA A 25 -8.06 -2.07 43.82
CA ALA A 25 -6.87 -1.77 43.00
C ALA A 25 -6.39 -2.99 42.21
N ALA A 26 -6.35 -4.17 42.86
CA ALA A 26 -5.98 -5.43 42.19
C ALA A 26 -6.94 -5.80 41.06
N ARG A 27 -8.25 -5.62 41.24
CA ARG A 27 -9.25 -5.87 40.17
C ARG A 27 -9.10 -4.89 39.01
N LEU A 28 -8.86 -3.61 39.29
CA LEU A 28 -8.62 -2.61 38.25
C LEU A 28 -7.33 -2.91 37.49
N ALA A 29 -6.26 -3.32 38.18
CA ALA A 29 -5.01 -3.72 37.56
C ALA A 29 -5.21 -4.96 36.63
N ALA A 30 -5.91 -5.99 37.11
CA ALA A 30 -6.22 -7.17 36.33
C ALA A 30 -7.06 -6.84 35.10
N SER A 31 -8.08 -5.97 35.23
CA SER A 31 -8.87 -5.48 34.10
C SER A 31 -8.01 -4.67 33.10
N GLY A 32 -7.03 -3.90 33.62
CA GLY A 32 -6.08 -3.15 32.80
C GLY A 32 -5.19 -4.06 31.95
N VAL A 33 -4.66 -5.12 32.56
CA VAL A 33 -3.85 -6.13 31.86
C VAL A 33 -4.69 -6.86 30.82
N ARG A 34 -5.91 -7.27 31.16
CA ARG A 34 -6.83 -7.90 30.18
C ARG A 34 -7.14 -6.98 29.00
N ALA A 35 -7.44 -5.70 29.27
CA ALA A 35 -7.70 -4.73 28.21
C ALA A 35 -6.48 -4.52 27.30
N GLN A 36 -5.28 -4.57 27.89
CA GLN A 36 -4.03 -4.48 27.14
C GLN A 36 -3.86 -5.67 26.17
N PHE A 37 -4.01 -6.90 26.67
CA PHE A 37 -3.93 -8.10 25.83
C PHE A 37 -5.01 -8.12 24.74
N ALA A 38 -6.22 -7.69 25.07
CA ALA A 38 -7.29 -7.59 24.09
C ALA A 38 -6.98 -6.56 22.98
N ALA A 39 -6.38 -5.42 23.32
CA ALA A 39 -5.95 -4.44 22.33
C ALA A 39 -4.82 -4.97 21.43
N ASP A 40 -3.83 -5.67 22.00
CA ASP A 40 -2.76 -6.32 21.23
C ASP A 40 -3.30 -7.42 20.32
N GLU A 41 -4.25 -8.23 20.79
CA GLU A 41 -4.95 -9.24 19.98
C GLU A 41 -5.70 -8.57 18.82
N GLY A 42 -6.41 -7.48 19.05
CA GLY A 42 -7.11 -6.72 18.02
C GLY A 42 -6.18 -6.20 16.93
N LEU A 43 -5.00 -5.69 17.32
CA LEU A 43 -3.98 -5.30 16.36
C LEU A 43 -3.48 -6.48 15.53
N ALA A 44 -3.21 -7.63 16.16
CA ALA A 44 -2.76 -8.83 15.48
C ALA A 44 -3.82 -9.35 14.50
N LEU A 45 -5.08 -9.41 14.90
CA LEU A 45 -6.20 -9.80 14.04
C LEU A 45 -6.33 -8.87 12.83
N GLN A 46 -6.23 -7.55 13.04
CA GLN A 46 -6.31 -6.57 11.96
C GLN A 46 -5.15 -6.68 10.98
N LEU A 47 -3.94 -6.93 11.47
CA LEU A 47 -2.76 -7.12 10.61
C LEU A 47 -2.84 -8.41 9.79
N ASN A 48 -3.36 -9.49 10.37
CA ASN A 48 -3.56 -10.75 9.67
C ASN A 48 -4.67 -10.68 8.61
N ALA A 49 -5.74 -9.94 8.90
CA ALA A 49 -6.84 -9.68 7.99
C ALA A 49 -6.70 -8.31 7.31
N TRP A 50 -5.50 -7.98 6.81
CA TRP A 50 -5.18 -6.66 6.28
C TRP A 50 -6.15 -6.22 5.18
N PRO A 51 -6.88 -5.10 5.37
CA PRO A 51 -7.89 -4.63 4.42
C PRO A 51 -7.25 -3.83 3.28
N ALA A 52 -6.41 -4.46 2.46
CA ALA A 52 -5.62 -3.78 1.42
C ALA A 52 -6.49 -2.93 0.49
N GLU A 53 -7.61 -3.45 0.04
CA GLU A 53 -8.55 -2.72 -0.84
C GLU A 53 -9.17 -1.50 -0.15
N SER A 54 -9.67 -1.69 1.07
CA SER A 54 -10.26 -0.60 1.83
C SER A 54 -9.25 0.49 2.16
N LEU A 55 -8.00 0.10 2.46
CA LEU A 55 -6.93 1.04 2.77
C LEU A 55 -6.49 1.83 1.52
N THR A 56 -6.32 1.15 0.39
CA THR A 56 -5.88 1.80 -0.86
C THR A 56 -6.95 2.72 -1.45
N ALA A 57 -8.22 2.48 -1.14
CA ALA A 57 -9.31 3.37 -1.50
C ALA A 57 -9.36 4.65 -0.64
N LEU A 58 -8.75 4.64 0.57
CA LEU A 58 -8.78 5.80 1.47
C LEU A 58 -7.82 6.90 1.00
N PRO A 59 -8.26 8.16 0.95
CA PRO A 59 -7.37 9.30 0.83
C PRO A 59 -6.40 9.37 2.02
N LEU A 60 -5.23 9.98 1.81
CA LEU A 60 -4.28 10.20 2.92
C LEU A 60 -4.91 11.09 3.99
N GLY A 61 -4.58 10.79 5.24
CA GLY A 61 -5.13 11.48 6.42
C GLY A 61 -6.51 10.99 6.86
N THR A 62 -7.16 10.13 6.07
CA THR A 62 -8.47 9.57 6.46
C THR A 62 -8.34 8.31 7.29
N THR A 63 -9.38 8.00 8.05
CA THR A 63 -9.40 6.87 8.98
C THR A 63 -10.49 5.87 8.59
N TYR A 64 -10.10 4.62 8.48
CA TYR A 64 -11.00 3.47 8.43
C TYR A 64 -11.20 2.93 9.84
N THR A 65 -12.43 2.61 10.22
CA THR A 65 -12.75 2.03 11.53
C THR A 65 -13.42 0.68 11.34
N SER A 66 -12.90 -0.35 12.03
CA SER A 66 -13.50 -1.67 12.11
C SER A 66 -13.80 -2.03 13.55
N ARG A 67 -14.78 -2.93 13.75
CA ARG A 67 -15.07 -3.51 15.06
C ARG A 67 -14.74 -5.00 15.00
N LEU A 68 -13.91 -5.42 15.93
CA LEU A 68 -13.49 -6.80 16.10
C LEU A 68 -13.96 -7.29 17.48
N THR A 69 -13.86 -8.60 17.67
CA THR A 69 -14.15 -9.23 18.95
C THR A 69 -13.01 -10.17 19.26
N THR A 70 -12.49 -10.13 20.50
CA THR A 70 -11.50 -11.12 20.95
C THR A 70 -12.06 -12.53 20.99
N GLN A 71 -11.21 -13.53 21.09
CA GLN A 71 -11.63 -14.91 21.28
C GLN A 71 -12.50 -15.11 22.54
N ILE A 72 -12.34 -14.26 23.55
CA ILE A 72 -13.12 -14.28 24.80
C ILE A 72 -14.32 -13.32 24.79
N GLY A 73 -14.64 -12.72 23.63
CA GLY A 73 -15.83 -11.91 23.44
C GLY A 73 -15.71 -10.42 23.79
N ASP A 74 -14.51 -9.92 24.10
CA ASP A 74 -14.32 -8.48 24.38
C ASP A 74 -14.39 -7.65 23.06
N PRO A 75 -15.17 -6.57 23.00
CA PRO A 75 -15.27 -5.73 21.84
C PRO A 75 -14.02 -4.85 21.67
N ILE A 76 -13.52 -4.76 20.46
CA ILE A 76 -12.35 -3.97 20.10
C ILE A 76 -12.74 -3.00 18.98
N ALA A 77 -12.43 -1.72 19.15
CA ALA A 77 -12.49 -0.74 18.07
C ALA A 77 -11.10 -0.57 17.46
N VAL A 78 -10.94 -0.92 16.18
CA VAL A 78 -9.68 -0.72 15.49
C VAL A 78 -9.83 0.42 14.50
N ARG A 79 -8.90 1.37 14.58
CA ARG A 79 -8.80 2.52 13.69
C ARG A 79 -7.51 2.42 12.88
N LEU A 80 -7.63 2.57 11.58
CA LEU A 80 -6.54 2.53 10.66
C LEU A 80 -6.50 3.85 9.90
N THR A 81 -5.46 4.65 10.13
CA THR A 81 -5.28 5.97 9.53
C THR A 81 -4.12 5.92 8.54
N ARG A 82 -4.41 6.20 7.28
CA ARG A 82 -3.38 6.24 6.24
C ARG A 82 -2.69 7.60 6.27
N THR A 83 -1.41 7.64 6.63
CA THR A 83 -0.63 8.88 6.73
C THR A 83 0.30 9.09 5.54
N HIS A 84 0.63 8.02 4.82
CA HIS A 84 1.51 8.00 3.66
C HIS A 84 1.07 6.83 2.75
N PRO A 85 1.32 6.83 1.43
CA PRO A 85 0.99 5.70 0.57
C PRO A 85 1.43 4.33 1.12
N LEU A 86 2.60 4.28 1.75
CA LEU A 86 3.19 3.07 2.32
C LEU A 86 3.25 3.06 3.85
N ILE A 87 2.57 3.97 4.55
CA ILE A 87 2.57 4.01 6.02
C ILE A 87 1.15 4.23 6.53
N ALA A 88 0.76 3.40 7.49
CA ALA A 88 -0.49 3.53 8.20
C ALA A 88 -0.27 3.48 9.71
N TRP A 89 -1.10 4.20 10.45
CA TRP A 89 -1.22 4.07 11.89
C TRP A 89 -2.40 3.18 12.18
N VAL A 90 -2.16 2.16 12.99
CA VAL A 90 -3.20 1.24 13.43
C VAL A 90 -3.32 1.35 14.94
N SER A 91 -4.50 1.71 15.43
CA SER A 91 -4.79 1.77 16.85
C SER A 91 -5.94 0.83 17.21
N ALA A 92 -5.77 0.05 18.24
CA ALA A 92 -6.81 -0.78 18.83
C ALA A 92 -7.20 -0.21 20.19
N GLU A 93 -8.48 0.01 20.38
CA GLU A 93 -9.06 0.56 21.59
C GLU A 93 -10.03 -0.45 22.20
N VAL A 94 -9.85 -0.73 23.48
CA VAL A 94 -10.68 -1.66 24.26
C VAL A 94 -11.16 -0.95 25.52
N ALA A 95 -12.46 -1.07 25.78
CA ALA A 95 -13.10 -0.56 26.99
C ALA A 95 -13.77 -1.71 27.74
N LEU A 96 -13.23 -2.10 28.87
CA LEU A 96 -13.76 -3.18 29.70
C LEU A 96 -14.40 -2.65 30.99
N LYS A 97 -15.56 -3.18 31.34
CA LYS A 97 -16.15 -2.96 32.65
C LYS A 97 -15.44 -3.82 33.68
N SER A 98 -14.92 -3.21 34.74
CA SER A 98 -14.36 -3.97 35.84
C SER A 98 -15.49 -4.71 36.59
N SER A 99 -15.32 -6.00 36.85
CA SER A 99 -16.30 -6.83 37.55
C SER A 99 -16.63 -6.26 38.92
N GLY A 100 -17.92 -5.99 39.17
CA GLY A 100 -18.39 -5.40 40.44
C GLY A 100 -18.10 -3.91 40.62
N SER A 101 -17.75 -3.19 39.57
CA SER A 101 -17.51 -1.74 39.60
C SER A 101 -18.19 -1.04 38.43
N VAL A 102 -18.59 0.22 38.62
CA VAL A 102 -19.04 1.10 37.54
C VAL A 102 -17.85 1.58 36.68
N ALA A 103 -16.61 1.37 37.18
CA ALA A 103 -15.41 1.84 36.49
C ALA A 103 -15.18 1.08 35.19
N VAL A 104 -14.95 1.86 34.13
CA VAL A 104 -14.54 1.36 32.81
C VAL A 104 -13.02 1.52 32.72
N VAL A 105 -12.34 0.43 32.38
CA VAL A 105 -10.91 0.45 32.09
C VAL A 105 -10.76 0.53 30.58
N GLN A 106 -10.17 1.60 30.10
CA GLN A 106 -9.90 1.81 28.68
C GLN A 106 -8.41 1.67 28.43
N ARG A 107 -8.06 0.98 27.36
CA ARG A 107 -6.68 0.86 26.85
C ARG A 107 -6.66 1.06 25.35
N GLN A 108 -5.66 1.79 24.91
CA GLN A 108 -5.40 1.99 23.50
C GLN A 108 -3.94 1.62 23.21
N VAL A 109 -3.75 0.82 22.18
CA VAL A 109 -2.43 0.47 21.63
C VAL A 109 -2.36 0.99 20.22
N THR A 110 -1.29 1.69 19.88
CA THR A 110 -1.07 2.21 18.53
C THR A 110 0.25 1.70 17.99
N ARG A 111 0.25 1.25 16.74
CA ARG A 111 1.45 0.83 16.01
C ARG A 111 1.54 1.54 14.68
N VAL A 112 2.77 1.83 14.28
CA VAL A 112 3.07 2.25 12.91
C VAL A 112 3.26 0.98 12.07
N VAL A 113 2.53 0.91 10.98
CA VAL A 113 2.62 -0.18 10.00
C VAL A 113 3.20 0.38 8.72
N SER A 114 4.32 -0.18 8.28
CA SER A 114 4.86 0.07 6.95
C SER A 114 4.35 -0.98 5.98
N LEU A 115 4.04 -0.55 4.77
CA LEU A 115 3.71 -1.44 3.67
C LEU A 115 4.98 -1.73 2.88
N ASP A 116 5.35 -3.00 2.76
CA ASP A 116 6.53 -3.46 2.06
C ASP A 116 6.12 -3.97 0.66
N PRO A 117 6.28 -3.16 -0.39
CA PRO A 117 5.94 -3.56 -1.74
C PRO A 117 6.97 -4.55 -2.30
N PRO A 118 6.58 -5.39 -3.28
CA PRO A 118 7.54 -6.20 -4.02
C PRO A 118 8.65 -5.32 -4.64
N PRO A 119 9.90 -5.79 -4.70
CA PRO A 119 11.04 -5.00 -5.19
C PRO A 119 11.03 -4.87 -6.73
N LEU A 120 10.01 -4.23 -7.28
CA LEU A 120 9.91 -3.99 -8.70
C LEU A 120 10.96 -2.95 -9.14
N PRO A 121 11.76 -3.22 -10.18
CA PRO A 121 12.84 -2.33 -10.61
C PRO A 121 12.31 -1.13 -11.41
N ILE A 122 11.76 -0.15 -10.74
CA ILE A 122 11.30 1.12 -11.33
C ILE A 122 12.48 2.09 -11.32
N ILE A 123 13.24 2.14 -12.43
CA ILE A 123 14.46 2.95 -12.56
C ILE A 123 14.15 4.28 -13.27
N GLY A 124 13.20 4.27 -14.19
CA GLY A 124 12.76 5.43 -14.96
C GLY A 124 11.24 5.45 -15.15
N ALA A 125 10.73 6.45 -15.84
CA ALA A 125 9.33 6.48 -16.22
C ALA A 125 8.97 5.25 -17.08
N LEU A 126 9.88 4.88 -18.00
CA LEU A 126 9.88 3.60 -18.69
C LEU A 126 11.16 2.85 -18.33
N THR A 127 11.04 1.64 -17.77
CA THR A 127 12.13 0.71 -17.53
C THR A 127 11.94 -0.52 -18.42
N ALA A 128 12.89 -0.80 -19.33
CA ALA A 128 12.83 -1.94 -20.24
C ALA A 128 14.15 -2.72 -20.26
N ILE A 129 14.08 -4.05 -20.14
CA ILE A 129 15.27 -4.90 -20.19
C ILE A 129 15.84 -4.99 -21.61
N GLY A 130 14.98 -4.85 -22.62
CA GLY A 130 15.36 -4.96 -24.05
C GLY A 130 15.52 -3.61 -24.74
N ALA A 131 15.36 -3.62 -26.05
CA ALA A 131 15.39 -2.44 -26.90
C ALA A 131 14.04 -1.70 -26.88
N VAL A 132 14.10 -0.38 -26.89
CA VAL A 132 12.93 0.49 -27.01
C VAL A 132 12.98 1.20 -28.37
N HIS A 133 11.95 0.98 -29.17
CA HIS A 133 11.73 1.66 -30.45
C HIS A 133 10.57 2.66 -30.24
N ALA A 134 10.86 3.93 -30.34
CA ALA A 134 9.87 4.98 -30.20
C ALA A 134 9.80 5.81 -31.49
N THR A 135 8.64 6.34 -31.80
CA THR A 135 8.45 7.29 -32.90
C THR A 135 8.75 8.71 -32.45
N ASP A 136 8.84 9.63 -33.41
CA ASP A 136 9.18 11.04 -33.18
C ASP A 136 8.20 11.80 -32.28
N LEU A 137 6.93 11.34 -32.22
CA LEU A 137 5.88 11.99 -31.45
C LEU A 137 5.60 11.33 -30.10
N THR A 138 6.36 10.30 -29.75
CA THR A 138 6.27 9.67 -28.42
C THR A 138 6.77 10.65 -27.35
N ALA A 139 5.95 10.92 -26.33
CA ALA A 139 6.28 11.83 -25.24
C ALA A 139 6.54 11.05 -23.96
N MET A 140 7.75 11.20 -23.38
CA MET A 140 8.11 10.59 -22.10
C MET A 140 8.78 11.61 -21.20
N THR A 141 8.40 11.63 -19.92
CA THR A 141 9.02 12.51 -18.94
C THR A 141 9.29 11.79 -17.63
N GLY A 142 10.52 11.94 -17.14
CA GLY A 142 10.97 11.47 -15.83
C GLY A 142 10.83 12.50 -14.73
N HIS A 143 10.34 13.71 -15.03
CA HIS A 143 10.01 14.67 -13.99
C HIS A 143 8.80 14.22 -13.21
N ASP A 144 8.89 14.25 -11.89
CA ASP A 144 7.76 13.91 -11.03
C ASP A 144 6.66 14.97 -11.19
N HIS A 145 5.51 14.51 -11.63
CA HIS A 145 4.35 15.36 -11.93
C HIS A 145 3.28 15.18 -10.87
N ALA A 146 3.52 15.82 -9.75
CA ALA A 146 2.52 15.88 -8.69
C ALA A 146 1.51 16.99 -8.99
N ASP A 147 0.29 16.65 -9.31
CA ASP A 147 -0.81 17.62 -9.40
C ASP A 147 -1.12 18.23 -8.01
N ALA A 148 -1.58 19.48 -7.99
CA ALA A 148 -1.87 20.20 -6.75
C ALA A 148 -2.97 19.53 -5.86
N GLY A 149 -3.72 18.58 -6.41
CA GLY A 149 -4.77 17.81 -5.73
C GLY A 149 -4.39 16.38 -5.38
N ASP A 150 -3.14 15.98 -5.58
CA ASP A 150 -2.71 14.61 -5.35
C ASP A 150 -2.80 14.18 -3.88
N ALA A 151 -3.28 12.94 -3.71
CA ALA A 151 -3.45 12.32 -2.40
C ALA A 151 -2.16 12.22 -1.56
N CYS A 152 -0.98 12.43 -2.17
CA CYS A 152 0.32 12.28 -1.50
C CYS A 152 0.84 13.54 -0.82
N GLY A 153 0.15 14.69 -0.93
CA GLY A 153 0.46 15.91 -0.18
C GLY A 153 1.92 16.36 -0.30
N PRO A 154 2.62 16.57 0.84
CA PRO A 154 3.97 17.12 0.87
C PRO A 154 5.10 16.21 0.37
N LEU A 155 4.79 15.02 -0.16
CA LEU A 155 5.78 14.15 -0.82
C LEU A 155 6.31 14.72 -2.15
N ARG A 156 6.16 16.01 -2.37
CA ARG A 156 6.75 16.77 -3.47
C ARG A 156 8.28 16.80 -3.36
N ASP A 157 8.88 15.64 -3.51
CA ASP A 157 10.30 15.56 -3.79
C ASP A 157 10.45 15.79 -5.29
N THR A 158 11.13 16.83 -5.68
CA THR A 158 11.42 17.20 -7.06
C THR A 158 12.42 16.25 -7.72
N ARG A 159 12.52 15.00 -7.24
CA ARG A 159 13.41 14.02 -7.82
C ARG A 159 13.00 13.71 -9.23
N THR A 160 13.90 13.93 -10.14
CA THR A 160 13.79 13.47 -11.52
C THR A 160 14.34 12.06 -11.62
N VAL A 161 13.67 11.25 -12.41
CA VAL A 161 14.17 9.93 -12.82
C VAL A 161 14.48 9.98 -14.32
N PRO A 162 15.25 9.04 -14.87
CA PRO A 162 15.36 8.92 -16.32
C PRO A 162 13.98 8.79 -16.98
N ALA A 163 13.77 9.46 -18.11
CA ALA A 163 12.55 9.23 -18.88
C ALA A 163 12.52 7.77 -19.39
N ILE A 164 13.66 7.27 -19.86
CA ILE A 164 13.82 5.88 -20.31
C ILE A 164 15.06 5.28 -19.64
N ALA A 165 14.90 4.08 -19.06
CA ALA A 165 15.98 3.22 -18.63
C ALA A 165 15.89 1.89 -19.43
N ALA A 166 16.83 1.65 -20.35
CA ALA A 166 16.78 0.49 -21.24
C ALA A 166 18.19 0.02 -21.66
N ALA A 167 18.30 -1.22 -22.16
CA ALA A 167 19.56 -1.72 -22.72
C ALA A 167 19.96 -0.94 -23.97
N MET A 168 18.98 -0.63 -24.83
CA MET A 168 19.17 0.14 -26.07
C MET A 168 17.92 0.96 -26.35
N VAL A 169 18.11 2.15 -26.89
CA VAL A 169 17.01 2.99 -27.37
C VAL A 169 17.32 3.37 -28.81
N SER A 170 16.43 3.03 -29.71
CA SER A 170 16.34 3.60 -31.05
C SER A 170 15.16 4.55 -31.09
N ALA A 171 15.38 5.73 -30.61
CA ALA A 171 14.38 6.79 -30.59
C ALA A 171 14.96 8.02 -31.25
N PRO A 172 14.17 8.73 -32.04
CA PRO A 172 14.47 10.11 -32.34
C PRO A 172 14.33 10.95 -31.05
N ALA A 173 14.94 12.15 -31.09
CA ALA A 173 15.41 12.94 -29.97
C ALA A 173 14.37 13.59 -29.03
N HIS A 174 13.11 13.19 -29.05
CA HIS A 174 12.05 13.85 -28.28
C HIS A 174 11.66 13.17 -26.95
N ALA A 175 12.46 12.22 -26.45
CA ALA A 175 12.32 11.70 -25.07
C ALA A 175 12.74 12.79 -24.07
N GLU A 176 11.86 13.71 -23.76
CA GLU A 176 12.27 15.10 -23.60
C GLU A 176 12.61 15.58 -22.21
N ARG A 177 12.25 14.95 -21.12
CA ARG A 177 12.47 15.56 -19.80
C ARG A 177 12.67 14.52 -18.72
N GLY A 178 13.90 14.21 -18.46
CA GLY A 178 14.36 13.41 -17.33
C GLY A 178 15.84 13.69 -17.10
N GLU A 179 16.35 13.42 -15.92
CA GLU A 179 17.78 13.56 -15.61
C GLU A 179 18.37 12.20 -15.20
N PRO A 180 19.11 11.56 -16.10
CA PRO A 180 19.27 11.86 -17.52
C PRO A 180 18.02 11.50 -18.34
N PRO A 181 17.80 12.06 -19.56
CA PRO A 181 16.66 11.69 -20.40
C PRO A 181 16.68 10.20 -20.77
N PHE A 182 17.86 9.66 -20.94
CA PHE A 182 18.08 8.23 -21.21
C PHE A 182 19.18 7.68 -20.30
N LEU A 183 18.87 6.57 -19.63
CA LEU A 183 19.83 5.78 -18.86
C LEU A 183 20.02 4.42 -19.53
N ARG A 184 21.24 4.16 -20.03
CA ARG A 184 21.60 2.84 -20.52
C ARG A 184 21.77 1.85 -19.37
N LEU A 185 21.00 0.78 -19.39
CA LEU A 185 21.15 -0.30 -18.42
C LEU A 185 22.35 -1.17 -18.78
N SER A 186 23.43 -1.04 -18.02
CA SER A 186 24.64 -1.85 -18.18
C SER A 186 24.47 -3.28 -17.66
N ASP A 187 23.63 -3.46 -16.65
CA ASP A 187 23.34 -4.75 -16.00
C ASP A 187 21.86 -5.11 -16.08
N THR A 188 21.45 -5.58 -17.25
CA THR A 188 20.08 -6.05 -17.47
C THR A 188 19.76 -7.34 -16.71
N THR A 189 20.79 -8.12 -16.33
CA THR A 189 20.63 -9.36 -15.56
C THR A 189 20.12 -9.05 -14.16
N ARG A 190 20.67 -8.02 -13.51
CA ARG A 190 20.23 -7.57 -12.18
C ARG A 190 18.79 -7.04 -12.20
N VAL A 191 18.45 -6.25 -13.22
CA VAL A 191 17.08 -5.72 -13.39
C VAL A 191 16.10 -6.88 -13.61
N ARG A 192 16.47 -7.86 -14.43
CA ARG A 192 15.66 -9.06 -14.64
C ARG A 192 15.49 -9.86 -13.36
N ALA A 193 16.55 -10.12 -12.61
CA ALA A 193 16.49 -10.86 -11.36
C ALA A 193 15.55 -10.17 -10.33
N ALA A 194 15.62 -8.84 -10.21
CA ALA A 194 14.71 -8.08 -9.36
C ALA A 194 13.25 -8.21 -9.82
N PHE A 195 13.01 -8.14 -11.12
CA PHE A 195 11.67 -8.34 -11.69
C PHE A 195 11.13 -9.74 -11.39
N GLU A 196 11.92 -10.80 -11.67
CA GLU A 196 11.50 -12.19 -11.44
C GLU A 196 11.27 -12.48 -9.95
N THR A 197 11.94 -11.76 -9.06
CA THR A 197 11.67 -11.82 -7.60
C THR A 197 10.35 -11.13 -7.24
N ALA A 198 10.03 -10.00 -7.89
CA ALA A 198 8.81 -9.25 -7.62
C ALA A 198 7.55 -9.90 -8.22
N TRP A 199 7.67 -10.52 -9.40
CA TRP A 199 6.55 -11.03 -10.18
C TRP A 199 5.64 -12.02 -9.43
N PRO A 200 6.14 -13.10 -8.79
CA PRO A 200 5.30 -14.03 -8.04
C PRO A 200 4.51 -13.34 -6.92
N ALA A 201 5.13 -12.38 -6.25
CA ALA A 201 4.49 -11.62 -5.19
C ALA A 201 3.36 -10.72 -5.73
N ILE A 202 3.56 -10.09 -6.88
CA ILE A 202 2.53 -9.31 -7.57
C ILE A 202 1.34 -10.21 -7.93
N VAL A 203 1.60 -11.35 -8.58
CA VAL A 203 0.55 -12.29 -8.97
C VAL A 203 -0.22 -12.85 -7.77
N ALA A 204 0.49 -13.24 -6.71
CA ALA A 204 -0.14 -13.81 -5.51
C ALA A 204 -1.01 -12.81 -4.75
N ARG A 205 -0.65 -11.52 -4.76
CA ARG A 205 -1.30 -10.46 -3.97
C ARG A 205 -2.31 -9.63 -4.75
N SER A 206 -2.41 -9.83 -6.06
CA SER A 206 -3.42 -9.14 -6.87
C SER A 206 -4.80 -9.66 -6.56
N ALA A 207 -5.70 -8.75 -6.18
CA ALA A 207 -7.07 -9.06 -5.82
C ALA A 207 -7.91 -9.45 -7.05
N VAL A 208 -7.58 -8.92 -8.22
CA VAL A 208 -8.31 -9.14 -9.47
C VAL A 208 -7.45 -9.93 -10.44
N ARG A 209 -8.03 -10.97 -11.02
CA ARG A 209 -7.42 -11.77 -12.08
C ARG A 209 -8.32 -11.73 -13.30
N GLY A 210 -7.87 -11.13 -14.38
CA GLY A 210 -8.59 -11.10 -15.65
C GLY A 210 -8.41 -12.41 -16.42
N ALA A 211 -9.45 -12.82 -17.11
CA ALA A 211 -9.40 -13.97 -18.01
C ALA A 211 -8.60 -13.66 -19.30
N GLU A 212 -8.14 -14.73 -19.95
CA GLU A 212 -7.31 -14.67 -21.15
C GLU A 212 -7.89 -13.83 -22.28
N GLY A 213 -7.03 -13.04 -22.90
CA GLY A 213 -7.16 -12.60 -24.30
C GLY A 213 -7.78 -11.25 -24.55
N ASN A 214 -8.73 -10.73 -23.80
CA ASN A 214 -9.34 -9.44 -24.11
C ASN A 214 -9.56 -8.56 -22.85
N ALA A 215 -8.87 -7.44 -22.82
CA ALA A 215 -9.02 -6.42 -21.78
C ALA A 215 -10.25 -5.51 -22.00
N GLY A 216 -11.18 -5.86 -22.87
CA GLY A 216 -12.39 -5.08 -23.16
C GLY A 216 -13.35 -4.89 -21.99
N GLY A 217 -13.09 -5.56 -20.88
CA GLY A 217 -13.86 -5.45 -19.64
C GLY A 217 -13.07 -4.86 -18.46
N LEU A 218 -12.03 -4.06 -18.68
CA LEU A 218 -11.42 -3.27 -17.62
C LEU A 218 -12.47 -2.30 -17.08
N ALA A 219 -13.32 -2.83 -16.18
CA ALA A 219 -14.33 -2.04 -15.52
C ALA A 219 -13.63 -0.93 -14.71
N GLN A 220 -14.18 0.26 -14.75
CA GLN A 220 -13.76 1.36 -13.91
C GLN A 220 -14.11 1.01 -12.44
N MET A 221 -13.23 0.26 -11.78
CA MET A 221 -13.37 0.03 -10.36
C MET A 221 -12.93 1.29 -9.62
N PRO A 222 -13.75 1.81 -8.71
CA PRO A 222 -13.35 2.96 -7.92
C PRO A 222 -12.19 2.57 -6.99
N GLY A 223 -11.17 3.44 -6.91
CA GLY A 223 -10.01 3.21 -6.03
C GLY A 223 -8.78 2.65 -6.75
N TRP A 224 -7.82 2.23 -5.95
CA TRP A 224 -6.53 1.68 -6.40
C TRP A 224 -6.56 0.18 -6.28
N HIS A 225 -6.35 -0.54 -7.38
CA HIS A 225 -6.40 -2.00 -7.41
C HIS A 225 -5.19 -2.59 -8.13
N ALA A 226 -4.88 -3.85 -7.81
CA ALA A 226 -3.92 -4.63 -8.59
C ALA A 226 -4.67 -5.63 -9.46
N LEU A 227 -4.41 -5.58 -10.76
CA LEU A 227 -4.98 -6.49 -11.75
C LEU A 227 -3.86 -7.23 -12.46
N VAL A 228 -4.01 -8.55 -12.58
CA VAL A 228 -3.16 -9.40 -13.42
C VAL A 228 -3.97 -9.91 -14.59
N LEU A 229 -3.52 -9.59 -15.79
CA LEU A 229 -4.03 -10.16 -17.03
C LEU A 229 -3.12 -11.31 -17.46
N SER A 230 -3.68 -12.50 -17.59
CA SER A 230 -2.96 -13.71 -17.95
C SER A 230 -3.21 -14.07 -19.41
N GLY A 231 -2.17 -14.54 -20.09
CA GLY A 231 -2.23 -15.00 -21.47
C GLY A 231 -0.92 -14.74 -22.22
N PRO A 232 -0.66 -15.46 -23.31
CA PRO A 232 0.54 -15.23 -24.13
C PRO A 232 0.50 -13.85 -24.81
N GLN A 233 -0.69 -13.38 -25.15
CA GLN A 233 -0.94 -12.06 -25.71
C GLN A 233 -2.25 -11.51 -25.16
N VAL A 234 -2.19 -10.30 -24.64
CA VAL A 234 -3.34 -9.53 -24.15
C VAL A 234 -3.56 -8.36 -25.09
N ALA A 235 -4.78 -8.21 -25.61
CA ALA A 235 -5.15 -7.14 -26.51
C ALA A 235 -6.14 -6.19 -25.87
N VAL A 236 -5.85 -4.88 -25.94
CA VAL A 236 -6.77 -3.80 -25.54
C VAL A 236 -7.30 -3.17 -26.84
N GLN A 237 -8.48 -3.61 -27.29
CA GLN A 237 -9.07 -3.18 -28.55
C GLN A 237 -9.98 -1.95 -28.43
N SER A 238 -10.48 -1.67 -27.23
CA SER A 238 -11.36 -0.55 -26.92
C SER A 238 -10.67 0.43 -25.97
N SER A 239 -11.36 1.53 -25.65
CA SER A 239 -10.87 2.45 -24.62
C SER A 239 -10.96 1.80 -23.24
N ALA A 240 -9.85 1.78 -22.53
CA ALA A 240 -9.75 1.24 -21.18
C ALA A 240 -9.02 2.24 -20.28
N ARG A 241 -9.47 2.32 -19.01
CA ARG A 241 -8.80 3.09 -17.97
C ARG A 241 -8.56 2.20 -16.76
N TRP A 242 -7.37 2.31 -16.21
CA TRP A 242 -6.99 1.57 -15.01
C TRP A 242 -6.34 2.49 -13.98
N ARG A 243 -6.65 2.27 -12.70
CA ARG A 243 -6.01 2.97 -11.58
C ARG A 243 -5.41 1.96 -10.62
N GLY A 244 -4.08 1.95 -10.50
CA GLY A 244 -3.33 1.02 -9.66
C GLY A 244 -2.23 0.28 -10.40
N LEU A 245 -2.02 -0.99 -10.03
CA LEU A 245 -1.04 -1.84 -10.68
C LEU A 245 -1.73 -2.71 -11.74
N LEU A 246 -1.32 -2.54 -13.00
CA LEU A 246 -1.75 -3.40 -14.12
C LEU A 246 -0.58 -4.28 -14.54
N ALA A 247 -0.68 -5.58 -14.31
CA ALA A 247 0.34 -6.55 -14.66
C ALA A 247 -0.13 -7.47 -15.79
N VAL A 248 0.69 -7.67 -16.80
CA VAL A 248 0.41 -8.51 -17.97
C VAL A 248 1.46 -9.60 -18.06
N SER A 249 1.04 -10.88 -18.06
CA SER A 249 1.95 -12.03 -18.05
C SER A 249 2.62 -12.34 -19.38
N GLY A 250 2.05 -11.88 -20.49
CA GLY A 250 2.57 -12.05 -21.84
C GLY A 250 2.75 -10.73 -22.58
N ASP A 251 2.57 -10.74 -23.87
CA ASP A 251 2.63 -9.55 -24.72
C ASP A 251 1.40 -8.67 -24.50
N LEU A 252 1.60 -7.35 -24.49
CA LEU A 252 0.52 -6.37 -24.46
C LEU A 252 0.46 -5.62 -25.79
N VAL A 253 -0.65 -5.79 -26.49
CA VAL A 253 -0.94 -5.08 -27.73
C VAL A 253 -2.10 -4.12 -27.50
N VAL A 254 -1.84 -2.83 -27.62
CA VAL A 254 -2.86 -1.80 -27.51
C VAL A 254 -3.33 -1.44 -28.93
N GLY A 255 -4.58 -1.74 -29.23
CA GLY A 255 -5.22 -1.42 -30.52
C GLY A 255 -6.22 -0.26 -30.41
N GLY A 256 -6.69 0.03 -29.19
CA GLY A 256 -7.56 1.15 -28.88
C GLY A 256 -6.85 2.25 -28.09
N SER A 257 -7.41 2.63 -26.93
CA SER A 257 -6.75 3.54 -26.00
C SER A 257 -6.62 2.92 -24.60
N LEU A 258 -5.45 3.03 -23.99
CA LEU A 258 -5.20 2.59 -22.62
C LEU A 258 -4.68 3.75 -21.79
N ASP A 259 -5.41 4.07 -20.71
CA ASP A 259 -5.05 5.11 -19.74
C ASP A 259 -4.77 4.44 -18.39
N VAL A 260 -3.53 4.54 -17.88
CA VAL A 260 -3.10 3.93 -16.63
C VAL A 260 -2.61 5.01 -15.68
N GLU A 261 -3.25 5.11 -14.52
CA GLU A 261 -2.76 5.89 -13.39
C GLU A 261 -2.15 4.92 -12.37
N GLY A 262 -0.82 4.83 -12.31
CA GLY A 262 -0.10 3.89 -11.46
C GLY A 262 1.07 3.21 -12.15
N VAL A 263 1.13 1.88 -12.07
CA VAL A 263 2.23 1.09 -12.63
C VAL A 263 1.71 0.08 -13.64
N LEU A 264 2.25 0.15 -14.85
CA LEU A 264 2.05 -0.85 -15.89
C LEU A 264 3.26 -1.80 -15.91
N VAL A 265 3.01 -3.08 -15.72
CA VAL A 265 4.04 -4.13 -15.73
C VAL A 265 3.75 -5.10 -16.86
N VAL A 266 4.67 -5.27 -17.80
CA VAL A 266 4.51 -6.20 -18.94
C VAL A 266 5.67 -7.18 -18.93
N ARG A 267 5.35 -8.47 -18.87
CA ARG A 267 6.35 -9.53 -18.90
C ARG A 267 6.80 -9.90 -20.32
N GLY A 268 5.97 -9.64 -21.32
CA GLY A 268 6.25 -9.81 -22.73
C GLY A 268 6.58 -8.48 -23.44
N ARG A 269 6.21 -8.39 -24.70
CA ARG A 269 6.34 -7.19 -25.54
C ARG A 269 5.28 -6.16 -25.20
N LEU A 270 5.60 -4.89 -25.43
CA LEU A 270 4.61 -3.81 -25.47
C LEU A 270 4.56 -3.23 -26.88
N ASP A 271 3.40 -3.29 -27.53
CA ASP A 271 3.17 -2.69 -28.85
C ASP A 271 2.00 -1.68 -28.77
N THR A 272 2.31 -0.40 -29.03
CA THR A 272 1.32 0.69 -29.06
C THR A 272 1.34 1.47 -30.37
N ARG A 273 1.97 0.95 -31.43
CA ARG A 273 2.18 1.67 -32.69
C ARG A 273 0.91 2.18 -33.38
N LYS A 274 -0.22 1.53 -33.14
CA LYS A 274 -1.52 1.87 -33.76
C LYS A 274 -2.54 2.42 -32.77
N ALA A 275 -2.11 2.82 -31.58
CA ALA A 275 -3.01 3.08 -30.49
C ALA A 275 -2.54 4.24 -29.60
N SER A 276 -3.38 4.63 -28.65
CA SER A 276 -3.04 5.61 -27.62
C SER A 276 -2.73 4.91 -26.31
N LEU A 277 -1.52 5.12 -25.78
CA LEU A 277 -1.16 4.72 -24.43
C LEU A 277 -0.84 5.97 -23.61
N ARG A 278 -1.51 6.14 -22.48
CA ARG A 278 -1.18 7.14 -21.48
C ARG A 278 -0.88 6.45 -20.16
N VAL A 279 0.29 6.74 -19.61
CA VAL A 279 0.64 6.25 -18.27
C VAL A 279 1.08 7.44 -17.43
N ARG A 280 0.38 7.65 -16.32
CA ARG A 280 0.77 8.53 -15.25
C ARG A 280 1.28 7.67 -14.10
N GLY A 281 2.60 7.58 -13.95
CA GLY A 281 3.27 6.69 -13.01
C GLY A 281 4.53 6.08 -13.58
N ALA A 282 4.57 4.75 -13.77
CA ALA A 282 5.72 4.06 -14.34
C ALA A 282 5.33 2.87 -15.22
N VAL A 283 6.20 2.54 -16.16
CA VAL A 283 6.08 1.34 -17.01
C VAL A 283 7.32 0.47 -16.81
N VAL A 284 7.12 -0.82 -16.54
CA VAL A 284 8.21 -1.80 -16.40
C VAL A 284 7.97 -2.95 -17.38
N ILE A 285 8.95 -3.19 -18.26
CA ILE A 285 8.89 -4.24 -19.27
C ILE A 285 10.07 -5.16 -19.09
N ALA A 286 9.79 -6.42 -18.77
CA ALA A 286 10.80 -7.40 -18.42
C ALA A 286 10.54 -8.72 -19.14
N SER A 287 10.75 -8.73 -20.43
CA SER A 287 10.50 -9.91 -21.26
C SER A 287 11.61 -10.96 -21.17
N HIS A 288 11.22 -12.20 -21.38
CA HIS A 288 12.11 -13.30 -21.68
C HIS A 288 12.42 -13.30 -23.19
N GLY A 289 13.67 -13.04 -23.54
CA GLY A 289 14.13 -12.95 -24.92
C GLY A 289 14.61 -11.55 -25.30
N ASN A 290 14.50 -11.19 -26.54
CA ASN A 290 14.84 -9.86 -27.05
C ASN A 290 13.54 -9.09 -27.30
N PRO A 291 12.97 -8.43 -26.28
CA PRO A 291 11.69 -7.77 -26.40
C PRO A 291 11.88 -6.41 -27.04
N ASP A 292 11.31 -6.25 -28.17
CA ASP A 292 11.14 -4.95 -28.75
C ASP A 292 9.94 -4.27 -28.12
N VAL A 293 10.18 -3.15 -27.47
CA VAL A 293 9.12 -2.23 -27.06
C VAL A 293 8.86 -1.30 -28.22
N ALA A 294 7.68 -1.37 -28.80
CA ALA A 294 7.31 -0.54 -29.93
C ALA A 294 6.28 0.50 -29.53
N LEU A 295 6.70 1.75 -29.43
CA LEU A 295 5.88 2.87 -29.01
C LEU A 295 5.48 3.73 -30.22
N GLY A 296 4.19 4.04 -30.30
CA GLY A 296 3.64 4.88 -31.36
C GLY A 296 3.48 6.33 -30.96
N ASP A 297 3.04 7.15 -31.92
CA ASP A 297 2.95 8.62 -31.84
C ASP A 297 2.02 9.13 -30.72
N HIS A 298 1.06 8.33 -30.31
CA HIS A 298 0.11 8.69 -29.24
C HIS A 298 0.47 8.09 -27.89
N THR A 299 1.72 7.66 -27.71
CA THR A 299 2.21 7.15 -26.42
C THR A 299 2.71 8.30 -25.58
N ARG A 300 2.19 8.41 -24.36
CA ARG A 300 2.60 9.38 -23.34
C ARG A 300 2.87 8.67 -22.02
N ILE A 301 4.10 8.74 -21.54
CA ILE A 301 4.50 8.17 -20.24
C ILE A 301 5.06 9.31 -19.39
N GLN A 302 4.41 9.54 -18.28
CA GLN A 302 4.74 10.61 -17.35
C GLN A 302 5.01 10.02 -15.98
N PHE A 303 6.22 10.18 -15.47
CA PHE A 303 6.54 9.71 -14.12
C PHE A 303 5.71 10.46 -13.09
N ASP A 304 5.11 9.71 -12.19
CA ASP A 304 4.39 10.22 -11.03
C ASP A 304 4.67 9.30 -9.85
N ARG A 305 5.48 9.79 -8.92
CA ARG A 305 5.88 9.04 -7.73
C ARG A 305 4.69 8.68 -6.86
N CYS A 306 3.74 9.59 -6.71
CA CYS A 306 2.55 9.32 -5.93
C CYS A 306 1.74 8.17 -6.51
N ALA A 307 1.47 8.21 -7.80
CA ALA A 307 0.76 7.15 -8.50
C ALA A 307 1.49 5.80 -8.40
N VAL A 308 2.83 5.80 -8.51
CA VAL A 308 3.66 4.60 -8.31
C VAL A 308 3.51 4.04 -6.90
N LEU A 309 3.66 4.87 -5.87
CA LEU A 309 3.56 4.43 -4.46
C LEU A 309 2.16 3.92 -4.12
N MET A 310 1.11 4.58 -4.64
CA MET A 310 -0.27 4.16 -4.45
C MET A 310 -0.54 2.81 -5.13
N ALA A 311 -0.07 2.62 -6.35
CA ALA A 311 -0.20 1.37 -7.08
C ALA A 311 0.57 0.23 -6.38
N MET A 312 1.80 0.48 -5.94
CA MET A 312 2.61 -0.52 -5.24
C MET A 312 2.04 -0.90 -3.87
N ALA A 313 1.32 0.01 -3.21
CA ALA A 313 0.64 -0.26 -1.95
C ALA A 313 -0.45 -1.34 -2.09
N THR A 314 -1.04 -1.51 -3.29
CA THR A 314 -2.09 -2.53 -3.54
C THR A 314 -1.59 -3.97 -3.42
N VAL A 315 -0.29 -4.18 -3.58
CA VAL A 315 0.37 -5.50 -3.51
C VAL A 315 1.41 -5.58 -2.39
N ALA A 316 1.45 -4.59 -1.50
CA ALA A 316 2.39 -4.55 -0.39
C ALA A 316 1.92 -5.39 0.80
N LEU A 317 2.87 -5.91 1.57
CA LEU A 317 2.58 -6.60 2.84
C LEU A 317 2.72 -5.63 4.01
N PRO A 318 1.80 -5.69 4.97
CA PRO A 318 1.95 -4.92 6.20
C PRO A 318 3.08 -5.49 7.05
N ARG A 319 3.97 -4.60 7.50
CA ARG A 319 5.00 -4.89 8.50
C ARG A 319 4.81 -3.98 9.69
N SER A 320 4.64 -4.54 10.87
CA SER A 320 4.63 -3.75 12.08
C SER A 320 6.03 -3.22 12.37
N SER A 321 6.15 -1.91 12.55
CA SER A 321 7.39 -1.32 13.06
C SER A 321 7.59 -1.75 14.53
N PRO A 322 8.82 -2.02 14.97
CA PRO A 322 9.11 -2.28 16.38
C PRO A 322 8.86 -1.07 17.29
N PHE A 323 8.61 0.11 16.73
CA PHE A 323 8.29 1.29 17.51
C PHE A 323 6.86 1.23 18.03
N PHE A 324 6.71 1.15 19.35
CA PHE A 324 5.45 1.24 20.07
C PHE A 324 5.25 2.68 20.55
N LEU A 325 4.14 3.30 20.16
CA LEU A 325 3.67 4.52 20.79
C LEU A 325 2.60 4.14 21.84
N TRP A 326 2.97 4.21 23.10
CA TRP A 326 2.03 4.11 24.20
C TRP A 326 1.37 5.47 24.38
N VAL A 327 0.11 5.59 24.00
CA VAL A 327 -0.69 6.76 24.35
C VAL A 327 -1.50 6.38 25.57
N HIS A 328 -1.12 6.87 26.76
CA HIS A 328 -2.01 6.86 27.90
C HIS A 328 -3.07 7.94 27.65
N PRO A 329 -4.36 7.60 27.55
CA PRO A 329 -5.38 8.63 27.68
C PRO A 329 -5.17 9.28 29.05
N ALA A 330 -5.09 10.61 29.06
CA ALA A 330 -5.06 11.36 30.32
C ALA A 330 -6.30 10.97 31.15
N LEU A 331 -6.06 10.65 32.41
CA LEU A 331 -7.09 10.37 33.42
C LEU A 331 -7.98 11.59 33.61
#